data_d390149680607963ae90466e13867484
#
_entry.id   d390149680607963ae90466e13867484
#
_cell.length_a   1.000
_cell.length_b   1.000
_cell.length_c   1.000
_cell.angle_alpha   90.00
_cell.angle_beta   90.00
_cell.angle_gamma   90.00
#
_symmetry.space_group_name_H-M   'P 1'
#
loop_
_entity.id
_entity.type
_entity.pdbx_description
1 polymer ?
#
loop_
_entity_poly.entity_id
_entity_poly.type
_entity_poly.pdbx_seq_one_letter_code
_entity_poly.pdbx_strand_id
1 'polypeptide(L)'
;MRGRRSIVPVSHPLLPRASAVVERALHDTHYLDGALDSLRSAVRDPGAEGRALASMAGDDVEGVVVFGLFGGTSGAGRLHFVAVEHRARRSGVARALVSAAIAALGESRARFVLAELPDDPRALDGSRAFLEALGFHEESRVDDFYRDGIALAFMRRELSPE
;
A
#
# COMPACT_ATOMS: atom_id res chain seq x y z
N MET A 1 16.03 -17.87 -15.01
CA MET A 1 16.44 -16.46 -14.79
C MET A 1 15.22 -15.69 -14.30
N ARG A 2 15.28 -15.17 -13.09
CA ARG A 2 14.25 -14.18 -12.67
C ARG A 2 14.57 -12.89 -13.41
N GLY A 3 13.66 -12.43 -14.26
CA GLY A 3 13.79 -11.15 -14.95
C GLY A 3 14.05 -10.03 -13.96
N ARG A 4 14.75 -8.99 -14.42
CA ARG A 4 15.03 -7.81 -13.62
C ARG A 4 13.70 -7.18 -13.17
N ARG A 5 13.51 -7.01 -11.86
CA ARG A 5 12.35 -6.31 -11.31
C ARG A 5 12.47 -4.81 -11.57
N SER A 6 11.33 -4.19 -11.86
CA SER A 6 11.21 -2.75 -11.97
C SER A 6 9.94 -2.27 -11.28
N ILE A 7 9.94 -1.03 -10.81
CA ILE A 7 8.76 -0.38 -10.23
C ILE A 7 8.33 0.72 -11.19
N VAL A 8 7.06 0.64 -11.62
CA VAL A 8 6.49 1.55 -12.61
C VAL A 8 5.14 2.10 -12.13
N PRO A 9 4.74 3.31 -12.56
CA PRO A 9 3.37 3.77 -12.32
C PRO A 9 2.34 2.84 -12.95
N VAL A 10 1.21 2.66 -12.28
CA VAL A 10 0.08 1.90 -12.84
C VAL A 10 -0.67 2.80 -13.82
N SER A 11 -0.54 2.50 -15.11
CA SER A 11 -1.27 3.16 -16.19
C SER A 11 -2.62 2.49 -16.46
N HIS A 12 -3.48 3.13 -17.25
CA HIS A 12 -4.75 2.53 -17.66
C HIS A 12 -4.58 1.13 -18.31
N PRO A 13 -3.63 0.93 -19.24
CA PRO A 13 -3.42 -0.41 -19.82
C PRO A 13 -2.97 -1.46 -18.80
N LEU A 14 -2.30 -1.05 -17.72
CA LEU A 14 -1.81 -1.95 -16.69
C LEU A 14 -2.87 -2.25 -15.63
N LEU A 15 -3.91 -1.43 -15.51
CA LEU A 15 -4.93 -1.53 -14.46
C LEU A 15 -5.56 -2.93 -14.34
N PRO A 16 -5.96 -3.62 -15.44
CA PRO A 16 -6.54 -4.96 -15.32
C PRO A 16 -5.60 -5.96 -14.64
N ARG A 17 -4.31 -5.96 -14.99
CA ARG A 17 -3.31 -6.85 -14.39
C ARG A 17 -3.00 -6.48 -12.94
N ALA A 18 -2.92 -5.19 -12.64
CA ALA A 18 -2.77 -4.71 -11.27
C ALA A 18 -3.98 -5.07 -10.40
N SER A 19 -5.19 -4.89 -10.91
CA SER A 19 -6.44 -5.28 -10.22
C SER A 19 -6.49 -6.77 -9.93
N ALA A 20 -6.05 -7.61 -10.87
CA ALA A 20 -6.01 -9.06 -10.67
C ALA A 20 -5.08 -9.47 -9.52
N VAL A 21 -3.96 -8.77 -9.32
CA VAL A 21 -3.06 -8.99 -8.17
C VAL A 21 -3.79 -8.68 -6.86
N VAL A 22 -4.48 -7.55 -6.81
CA VAL A 22 -5.24 -7.13 -5.61
C VAL A 22 -6.36 -8.14 -5.31
N GLU A 23 -7.10 -8.57 -6.33
CA GLU A 23 -8.16 -9.57 -6.20
C GLU A 23 -7.64 -10.89 -5.63
N ARG A 24 -6.51 -11.39 -6.11
CA ARG A 24 -5.91 -12.61 -5.58
C ARG A 24 -5.34 -12.44 -4.17
N ALA A 25 -4.69 -11.32 -3.91
CA ALA A 25 -4.06 -11.06 -2.60
C ALA A 25 -5.08 -10.87 -1.47
N LEU A 26 -6.23 -10.26 -1.76
CA LEU A 26 -7.27 -9.93 -0.79
C LEU A 26 -8.57 -10.73 -1.00
N HIS A 27 -8.48 -11.85 -1.74
CA HIS A 27 -9.60 -12.75 -1.99
C HIS A 27 -10.28 -13.16 -0.68
N ASP A 28 -11.62 -13.15 -0.67
CA ASP A 28 -12.47 -13.47 0.48
C ASP A 28 -12.21 -12.60 1.73
N THR A 29 -11.63 -11.42 1.58
CA THR A 29 -11.50 -10.46 2.67
C THR A 29 -12.51 -9.31 2.55
N HIS A 30 -12.81 -8.66 3.68
CA HIS A 30 -13.64 -7.45 3.70
C HIS A 30 -12.92 -6.21 3.11
N TYR A 31 -11.64 -6.33 2.76
CA TYR A 31 -10.80 -5.19 2.36
C TYR A 31 -10.64 -5.08 0.84
N LEU A 32 -11.09 -6.09 0.09
CA LEU A 32 -10.91 -6.16 -1.36
C LEU A 32 -11.57 -4.99 -2.09
N ASP A 33 -12.84 -4.71 -1.81
CA ASP A 33 -13.58 -3.66 -2.54
C ASP A 33 -12.98 -2.28 -2.31
N GLY A 34 -12.61 -1.96 -1.07
CA GLY A 34 -11.95 -0.69 -0.74
C GLY A 34 -10.58 -0.54 -1.41
N ALA A 35 -9.80 -1.62 -1.47
CA ALA A 35 -8.51 -1.62 -2.14
C ALA A 35 -8.65 -1.42 -3.66
N LEU A 36 -9.60 -2.10 -4.30
CA LEU A 36 -9.88 -1.93 -5.74
C LEU A 36 -10.36 -0.51 -6.05
N ASP A 37 -11.22 0.06 -5.21
CA ASP A 37 -11.70 1.43 -5.39
C ASP A 37 -10.55 2.44 -5.28
N SER A 38 -9.65 2.26 -4.31
CA SER A 38 -8.45 3.10 -4.15
C SER A 38 -7.54 3.01 -5.37
N LEU A 39 -7.30 1.80 -5.89
CA LEU A 39 -6.48 1.59 -7.08
C LEU A 39 -7.09 2.25 -8.30
N ARG A 40 -8.37 2.03 -8.56
CA ARG A 40 -9.08 2.61 -9.71
C ARG A 40 -9.08 4.14 -9.65
N SER A 41 -9.31 4.71 -8.48
CA SER A 41 -9.27 6.16 -8.27
C SER A 41 -7.90 6.74 -8.54
N ALA A 42 -6.84 6.09 -8.05
CA ALA A 42 -5.46 6.53 -8.26
C ALA A 42 -5.03 6.49 -9.74
N VAL A 43 -5.56 5.55 -10.51
CA VAL A 43 -5.27 5.42 -11.95
C VAL A 43 -6.12 6.36 -12.79
N ARG A 44 -7.40 6.52 -12.46
CA ARG A 44 -8.34 7.40 -13.18
C ARG A 44 -7.98 8.87 -13.02
N ASP A 45 -7.61 9.27 -11.82
CA ASP A 45 -7.34 10.67 -11.45
C ASP A 45 -6.04 10.74 -10.63
N PRO A 46 -4.88 10.48 -11.27
CA PRO A 46 -3.61 10.49 -10.57
C PRO A 46 -3.25 11.89 -10.11
N GLY A 47 -2.83 12.02 -8.87
CA GLY A 47 -2.46 13.29 -8.27
C GLY A 47 -1.85 13.11 -6.89
N ALA A 48 -1.69 14.22 -6.16
CA ALA A 48 -1.04 14.21 -4.85
C ALA A 48 -1.73 13.28 -3.84
N GLU A 49 -3.06 13.15 -3.91
CA GLU A 49 -3.85 12.36 -2.96
C GLU A 49 -3.96 10.87 -3.32
N GLY A 50 -3.67 10.50 -4.56
CA GLY A 50 -3.77 9.11 -5.01
C GLY A 50 -2.80 8.77 -6.13
N ARG A 51 -1.87 7.86 -5.84
CA ARG A 51 -0.87 7.34 -6.78
C ARG A 51 -0.76 5.84 -6.62
N ALA A 52 -0.47 5.15 -7.70
CA ALA A 52 -0.28 3.70 -7.70
C ALA A 52 0.99 3.31 -8.42
N LEU A 53 1.76 2.40 -7.80
CA LEU A 53 2.96 1.81 -8.37
C LEU A 53 2.80 0.29 -8.44
N ALA A 54 3.36 -0.31 -9.47
CA ALA A 54 3.42 -1.76 -9.63
C ALA A 54 4.86 -2.25 -9.67
N SER A 55 5.11 -3.40 -9.06
CA SER A 55 6.35 -4.15 -9.24
C SER A 55 6.19 -5.12 -10.39
N MET A 56 7.06 -5.01 -11.38
CA MET A 56 7.06 -5.82 -12.59
C MET A 56 8.22 -6.82 -12.57
N ALA A 57 7.93 -8.07 -12.93
CA ALA A 57 8.93 -9.06 -13.31
C ALA A 57 8.73 -9.39 -14.78
N GLY A 58 9.52 -8.77 -15.66
CA GLY A 58 9.21 -8.77 -17.09
C GLY A 58 7.88 -8.08 -17.36
N ASP A 59 6.96 -8.80 -18.00
CA ASP A 59 5.60 -8.30 -18.28
C ASP A 59 4.57 -8.62 -17.19
N ASP A 60 4.96 -9.37 -16.16
CA ASP A 60 4.07 -9.78 -15.08
C ASP A 60 4.06 -8.76 -13.94
N VAL A 61 2.87 -8.42 -13.45
CA VAL A 61 2.69 -7.65 -12.23
C VAL A 61 2.81 -8.59 -11.03
N GLU A 62 3.75 -8.32 -10.13
CA GLU A 62 3.96 -9.11 -8.91
C GLU A 62 3.38 -8.45 -7.66
N GLY A 63 3.19 -7.15 -7.69
CA GLY A 63 2.67 -6.40 -6.55
C GLY A 63 2.23 -5.00 -6.92
N VAL A 64 1.43 -4.40 -6.06
CA VAL A 64 0.85 -3.06 -6.23
C VAL A 64 0.84 -2.34 -4.89
N VAL A 65 1.17 -1.04 -4.90
CA VAL A 65 1.01 -0.14 -3.77
C VAL A 65 0.20 1.07 -4.18
N VAL A 66 -0.71 1.51 -3.32
CA VAL A 66 -1.47 2.76 -3.48
C VAL A 66 -1.18 3.67 -2.29
N PHE A 67 -0.86 4.91 -2.56
CA PHE A 67 -0.44 5.89 -1.57
C PHE A 67 -0.76 7.31 -2.04
N GLY A 68 -0.62 8.29 -1.18
CA GLY A 68 -0.81 9.70 -1.51
C GLY A 68 -0.71 10.59 -0.29
N LEU A 69 -1.06 11.85 -0.45
CA LEU A 69 -1.19 12.80 0.67
C LEU A 69 -2.65 12.86 1.11
N PHE A 70 -2.87 13.05 2.40
CA PHE A 70 -4.20 13.44 2.87
C PHE A 70 -4.53 14.85 2.38
N GLY A 71 -5.68 15.02 1.75
CA GLY A 71 -6.17 16.33 1.32
C GLY A 71 -6.34 17.30 2.50
N GLY A 72 -6.02 18.56 2.27
CA GLY A 72 -6.16 19.61 3.29
C GLY A 72 -5.10 19.58 4.38
N THR A 73 -4.05 18.78 4.23
CA THR A 73 -2.94 18.71 5.19
C THR A 73 -1.64 19.29 4.62
N SER A 74 -0.74 19.69 5.49
CA SER A 74 0.62 20.10 5.12
C SER A 74 1.57 18.92 5.26
N GLY A 75 1.47 17.98 4.32
CA GLY A 75 2.42 16.87 4.21
C GLY A 75 2.13 15.70 5.16
N ALA A 76 0.87 15.35 5.36
CA ALA A 76 0.51 14.06 5.93
C ALA A 76 0.40 13.02 4.81
N GLY A 77 1.33 12.08 4.75
CA GLY A 77 1.32 10.99 3.78
C GLY A 77 0.39 9.85 4.21
N ARG A 78 -0.15 9.14 3.25
CA ARG A 78 -1.02 7.98 3.45
C ARG A 78 -0.58 6.80 2.60
N LEU A 79 -0.40 5.67 3.24
CA LEU A 79 -0.26 4.38 2.59
C LEU A 79 -1.63 3.68 2.64
N HIS A 80 -2.30 3.58 1.48
CA HIS A 80 -3.63 2.96 1.42
C HIS A 80 -3.55 1.45 1.60
N PHE A 81 -2.74 0.79 0.77
CA PHE A 81 -2.47 -0.64 0.87
C PHE A 81 -1.25 -1.02 0.03
N VAL A 82 -0.72 -2.19 0.32
CA VAL A 82 0.22 -2.93 -0.53
C VAL A 82 -0.29 -4.35 -0.70
N ALA A 83 -0.32 -4.84 -1.91
CA ALA A 83 -0.75 -6.20 -2.24
C ALA A 83 0.32 -6.88 -3.10
N VAL A 84 0.67 -8.13 -2.77
CA VAL A 84 1.72 -8.88 -3.46
C VAL A 84 1.18 -10.27 -3.81
N GLU A 85 1.46 -10.71 -5.03
CA GLU A 85 1.18 -12.07 -5.47
C GLU A 85 1.75 -13.09 -4.49
N HIS A 86 0.98 -14.12 -4.20
CA HIS A 86 1.39 -15.16 -3.24
C HIS A 86 2.76 -15.75 -3.58
N ARG A 87 2.99 -16.07 -4.86
CA ARG A 87 4.27 -16.61 -5.36
C ARG A 87 5.46 -15.67 -5.20
N ALA A 88 5.20 -14.35 -5.11
CA ALA A 88 6.23 -13.31 -4.98
C ALA A 88 6.43 -12.85 -3.53
N ARG A 89 5.68 -13.38 -2.58
CA ARG A 89 5.84 -13.07 -1.16
C ARG A 89 7.20 -13.52 -0.64
N ARG A 90 7.71 -12.85 0.39
CA ARG A 90 9.03 -13.10 1.00
C ARG A 90 10.22 -12.92 0.04
N SER A 91 10.02 -12.22 -1.08
CA SER A 91 11.08 -11.92 -2.04
C SER A 91 11.44 -10.43 -2.12
N GLY A 92 10.94 -9.63 -1.15
CA GLY A 92 11.23 -8.21 -1.04
C GLY A 92 10.36 -7.30 -1.91
N VAL A 93 9.33 -7.81 -2.58
CA VAL A 93 8.44 -7.02 -3.44
C VAL A 93 7.68 -5.97 -2.64
N ALA A 94 7.02 -6.36 -1.55
CA ALA A 94 6.28 -5.43 -0.71
C ALA A 94 7.19 -4.35 -0.12
N ARG A 95 8.37 -4.73 0.36
CA ARG A 95 9.36 -3.80 0.90
C ARG A 95 9.82 -2.78 -0.15
N ALA A 96 10.09 -3.23 -1.36
CA ALA A 96 10.51 -2.35 -2.46
C ALA A 96 9.40 -1.37 -2.85
N LEU A 97 8.15 -1.84 -2.93
CA LEU A 97 7.00 -1.01 -3.25
C LEU A 97 6.74 0.06 -2.18
N VAL A 98 6.71 -0.31 -0.91
CA VAL A 98 6.49 0.63 0.18
C VAL A 98 7.66 1.62 0.28
N SER A 99 8.89 1.17 0.10
CA SER A 99 10.06 2.07 0.08
C SER A 99 9.98 3.08 -1.06
N ALA A 100 9.53 2.68 -2.25
CA ALA A 100 9.31 3.58 -3.38
C ALA A 100 8.18 4.58 -3.11
N ALA A 101 7.10 4.15 -2.48
CA ALA A 101 6.00 5.03 -2.08
C ALA A 101 6.47 6.07 -1.05
N ILE A 102 7.23 5.65 -0.05
CA ILE A 102 7.79 6.55 0.97
C ILE A 102 8.75 7.57 0.34
N ALA A 103 9.61 7.14 -0.56
CA ALA A 103 10.50 8.06 -1.30
C ALA A 103 9.71 9.11 -2.10
N ALA A 104 8.67 8.68 -2.80
CA ALA A 104 7.81 9.58 -3.56
C ALA A 104 7.04 10.56 -2.65
N LEU A 105 6.58 10.12 -1.49
CA LEU A 105 5.96 10.97 -0.49
C LEU A 105 6.94 11.98 0.10
N GLY A 106 8.20 11.57 0.33
CA GLY A 106 9.28 12.47 0.75
C GLY A 106 9.55 13.56 -0.28
N GLU A 107 9.58 13.23 -1.56
CA GLU A 107 9.69 14.20 -2.66
C GLU A 107 8.51 15.17 -2.70
N SER A 108 7.33 14.72 -2.30
CA SER A 108 6.13 15.56 -2.15
C SER A 108 6.08 16.32 -0.80
N ARG A 109 7.18 16.33 -0.06
CA ARG A 109 7.36 17.00 1.24
C ARG A 109 6.44 16.46 2.34
N ALA A 110 6.12 15.18 2.31
CA ALA A 110 5.45 14.53 3.44
C ALA A 110 6.34 14.56 4.69
N ARG A 111 5.77 14.93 5.82
CA ARG A 111 6.45 14.96 7.12
C ARG A 111 6.45 13.60 7.81
N PHE A 112 5.39 12.84 7.58
CA PHE A 112 5.19 11.48 8.09
C PHE A 112 4.26 10.72 7.16
N VAL A 113 4.18 9.41 7.36
CA VAL A 113 3.27 8.53 6.63
C VAL A 113 2.40 7.77 7.63
N LEU A 114 1.09 7.77 7.41
CA LEU A 114 0.14 6.91 8.11
C LEU A 114 -0.25 5.73 7.22
N ALA A 115 -0.16 4.52 7.76
CA ALA A 115 -0.73 3.33 7.18
C ALA A 115 -1.98 2.94 7.98
N GLU A 116 -3.09 2.75 7.31
CA GLU A 116 -4.33 2.25 7.90
C GLU A 116 -4.27 0.73 7.92
N LEU A 117 -4.10 0.16 9.09
CA LEU A 117 -4.00 -1.29 9.27
C LEU A 117 -5.24 -1.85 9.94
N PRO A 118 -6.07 -2.65 9.22
CA PRO A 118 -7.03 -3.50 9.90
C PRO A 118 -6.27 -4.51 10.77
N ASP A 119 -6.52 -4.49 12.07
CA ASP A 119 -5.89 -5.43 13.00
C ASP A 119 -6.61 -6.77 12.96
N ASP A 120 -6.44 -7.43 11.83
CA ASP A 120 -7.11 -8.68 11.46
C ASP A 120 -6.06 -9.75 11.12
N PRO A 121 -5.57 -10.51 12.13
CA PRO A 121 -4.51 -11.49 11.90
C PRO A 121 -4.95 -12.66 11.02
N ARG A 122 -6.24 -12.91 10.85
CA ARG A 122 -6.73 -13.97 9.97
C ARG A 122 -6.66 -13.59 8.50
N ALA A 123 -7.04 -12.33 8.18
CA ALA A 123 -7.05 -11.85 6.80
C ALA A 123 -5.71 -11.24 6.39
N LEU A 124 -5.00 -10.61 7.33
CA LEU A 124 -3.79 -9.80 7.07
C LEU A 124 -2.63 -10.22 7.97
N ASP A 125 -2.40 -11.52 8.09
CA ASP A 125 -1.30 -12.07 8.89
C ASP A 125 0.06 -11.50 8.45
N GLY A 126 0.87 -11.10 9.44
CA GLY A 126 2.20 -10.55 9.22
C GLY A 126 2.25 -9.07 8.80
N SER A 127 1.11 -8.43 8.54
CA SER A 127 1.08 -7.03 8.09
C SER A 127 1.61 -6.04 9.12
N ARG A 128 1.27 -6.23 10.39
CA ARG A 128 1.81 -5.40 11.49
C ARG A 128 3.32 -5.53 11.60
N ALA A 129 3.84 -6.76 11.67
CA ALA A 129 5.28 -7.01 11.77
C ALA A 129 6.03 -6.45 10.56
N PHE A 130 5.45 -6.55 9.36
CA PHE A 130 6.00 -5.98 8.14
C PHE A 130 6.14 -4.45 8.24
N LEU A 131 5.09 -3.75 8.69
CA LEU A 131 5.12 -2.29 8.87
C LEU A 131 6.10 -1.88 9.98
N GLU A 132 6.12 -2.59 11.09
CA GLU A 132 7.07 -2.33 12.18
C GLU A 132 8.52 -2.47 11.71
N ALA A 133 8.82 -3.49 10.90
CA ALA A 133 10.15 -3.69 10.30
C ALA A 133 10.55 -2.53 9.36
N LEU A 134 9.58 -1.79 8.82
CA LEU A 134 9.79 -0.60 7.99
C LEU A 134 9.80 0.71 8.80
N GLY A 135 9.80 0.64 10.12
CA GLY A 135 9.88 1.81 10.99
C GLY A 135 8.54 2.45 11.34
N PHE A 136 7.43 1.78 11.04
CA PHE A 136 6.12 2.22 11.50
C PHE A 136 5.87 1.77 12.94
N HIS A 137 5.13 2.57 13.69
CA HIS A 137 4.65 2.24 15.04
C HIS A 137 3.18 2.62 15.17
N GLU A 138 2.44 1.94 16.03
CA GLU A 138 1.05 2.27 16.27
C GLU A 138 0.95 3.61 17.00
N GLU A 139 0.27 4.58 16.42
CA GLU A 139 0.03 5.88 17.01
C GLU A 139 -1.34 5.95 17.68
N SER A 140 -2.33 5.37 17.04
CA SER A 140 -3.70 5.38 17.54
C SER A 140 -4.48 4.19 17.02
N ARG A 141 -5.64 3.97 17.64
CA ARG A 141 -6.47 2.81 17.38
C ARG A 141 -7.94 3.17 17.54
N VAL A 142 -8.77 2.65 16.64
CA VAL A 142 -10.23 2.73 16.75
C VAL A 142 -10.78 1.32 16.83
N ASP A 143 -11.29 0.94 18.01
CA ASP A 143 -11.84 -0.39 18.21
C ASP A 143 -13.13 -0.60 17.40
N ASP A 144 -13.37 -1.84 16.98
CA ASP A 144 -14.57 -2.25 16.24
C ASP A 144 -14.85 -1.44 14.96
N PHE A 145 -13.80 -0.86 14.35
CA PHE A 145 -13.93 0.03 13.21
C PHE A 145 -14.47 -0.66 11.95
N TYR A 146 -13.93 -1.83 11.62
CA TYR A 146 -14.33 -2.58 10.43
C TYR A 146 -15.50 -3.52 10.73
N ARG A 147 -15.51 -4.08 11.90
CA ARG A 147 -16.54 -4.96 12.47
C ARG A 147 -16.20 -5.26 13.93
N ASP A 148 -17.10 -5.90 14.65
CA ASP A 148 -16.86 -6.31 16.04
C ASP A 148 -15.57 -7.12 16.14
N GLY A 149 -14.67 -6.68 17.01
CA GLY A 149 -13.39 -7.31 17.27
C GLY A 149 -12.26 -6.95 16.29
N ILE A 150 -12.53 -6.16 15.25
CA ILE A 150 -11.50 -5.75 14.28
C ILE A 150 -11.30 -4.24 14.30
N ALA A 151 -10.24 -3.82 14.94
CA ALA A 151 -9.86 -2.43 15.08
C ALA A 151 -9.15 -1.90 13.83
N LEU A 152 -9.23 -0.58 13.65
CA LEU A 152 -8.31 0.16 12.79
C LEU A 152 -7.13 0.62 13.62
N ALA A 153 -5.93 0.21 13.27
CA ALA A 153 -4.68 0.75 13.81
C ALA A 153 -4.07 1.74 12.82
N PHE A 154 -3.77 2.95 13.28
CA PHE A 154 -2.98 3.90 12.51
C PHE A 154 -1.51 3.68 12.83
N MET A 155 -0.78 3.18 11.86
CA MET A 155 0.67 2.96 11.94
C MET A 155 1.37 4.17 11.35
N ARG A 156 2.29 4.77 12.08
CA ARG A 156 2.97 6.01 11.69
C ARG A 156 4.46 5.80 11.52
N ARG A 157 5.01 6.37 10.47
CA ARG A 157 6.44 6.52 10.25
C ARG A 157 6.81 7.97 10.02
N GLU A 158 7.73 8.50 10.80
CA GLU A 158 8.31 9.83 10.56
C GLU A 158 9.20 9.81 9.32
N LEU A 159 9.14 10.89 8.53
CA LEU A 159 10.10 11.13 7.47
C LEU A 159 11.09 12.20 7.94
N SER A 160 12.38 11.90 7.82
CA SER A 160 13.40 12.88 8.20
C SER A 160 13.36 14.05 7.23
N PRO A 161 13.38 15.31 7.71
CA PRO A 161 13.60 16.45 6.83
C PRO A 161 15.02 16.35 6.25
N GLU A 162 15.16 16.50 4.92
CA GLU A 162 16.45 16.75 4.29
C GLU A 162 16.89 18.19 4.51
#